data_8d3afa5a4a5b824b519f54527dd896fe
#
_entry.id   8d3afa5a4a5b824b519f54527dd896fe
#
_cell.length_a   1.000
_cell.length_b   1.000
_cell.length_c   1.000
_cell.angle_alpha   90.00
_cell.angle_beta   90.00
_cell.angle_gamma   90.00
#
_symmetry.space_group_name_H-M   'P 1'
#
loop_
_entity.id
_entity.type
_entity.pdbx_description
1 polymer ?
#
loop_
_entity_poly.entity_id
_entity_poly.type
_entity_poly.pdbx_seq_one_letter_code
_entity_poly.pdbx_strand_id
1 'polypeptide(L)'
;MTDQILEILTKLISFKSITPKSSGSIEYIAKLLQEAGFVTDIQIFGEKEESTTNLYAKYGDSVPNICFAGHVDVVPPMHPELWI
;
A
#
# COMPACT_ATOMS: atom_id res chain seq x y z
N MET A 1 -13.04 16.07 -0.56
CA MET A 1 -12.87 14.66 -0.17
C MET A 1 -12.76 13.75 -1.39
N THR A 2 -13.69 13.87 -2.36
CA THR A 2 -13.66 13.05 -3.57
C THR A 2 -12.36 13.23 -4.36
N ASP A 3 -11.89 14.46 -4.49
CA ASP A 3 -10.64 14.75 -5.21
C ASP A 3 -9.44 14.12 -4.53
N GLN A 4 -9.42 14.09 -3.20
CA GLN A 4 -8.34 13.45 -2.45
C GLN A 4 -8.33 11.94 -2.65
N ILE A 5 -9.50 11.32 -2.68
CA ILE A 5 -9.62 9.88 -2.93
C ILE A 5 -9.12 9.55 -4.33
N LEU A 6 -9.49 10.33 -5.34
CA LEU A 6 -9.04 10.13 -6.71
C LEU A 6 -7.53 10.32 -6.83
N GLU A 7 -6.98 11.30 -6.14
CA GLU A 7 -5.53 11.55 -6.15
C GLU A 7 -4.77 10.35 -5.58
N ILE A 8 -5.21 9.84 -4.43
CA ILE A 8 -4.57 8.69 -3.80
C ILE A 8 -4.69 7.46 -4.68
N LEU A 9 -5.87 7.19 -5.21
CA LEU A 9 -6.09 6.02 -6.08
C LEU A 9 -5.24 6.10 -7.34
N THR A 10 -5.20 7.26 -7.99
CA THR A 10 -4.39 7.46 -9.19
C THR A 10 -2.91 7.21 -8.89
N LYS A 11 -2.44 7.70 -7.76
CA LYS A 11 -1.05 7.50 -7.35
C LYS A 11 -0.76 6.02 -7.10
N LEU A 12 -1.66 5.32 -6.41
CA LEU A 12 -1.48 3.88 -6.15
C LEU A 12 -1.45 3.07 -7.44
N ILE A 13 -2.30 3.40 -8.40
CA ILE A 13 -2.32 2.72 -9.69
C ILE A 13 -1.02 2.96 -10.47
N SER A 14 -0.35 4.09 -10.26
CA SER A 14 0.87 4.41 -10.97
C SER A 14 2.07 3.54 -10.57
N PHE A 15 2.03 2.89 -9.40
CA PHE A 15 3.09 1.99 -8.98
C PHE A 15 2.94 0.63 -9.67
N LYS A 16 4.05 0.07 -10.16
CA LYS A 16 4.05 -1.27 -10.77
C LYS A 16 4.09 -2.34 -9.69
N SER A 17 3.05 -2.42 -8.89
CA SER A 17 2.96 -3.33 -7.74
C SER A 17 2.50 -4.72 -8.15
N ILE A 18 3.21 -5.32 -9.10
CA ILE A 18 2.94 -6.69 -9.56
C ILE A 18 3.48 -7.64 -8.49
N THR A 19 2.61 -8.53 -7.99
CA THR A 19 2.95 -9.43 -6.88
C THR A 19 4.29 -10.15 -7.14
N PRO A 20 5.16 -10.31 -6.15
CA PRO A 20 5.05 -9.86 -4.75
C PRO A 20 5.57 -8.43 -4.49
N LYS A 21 5.83 -7.65 -5.52
CA LYS A 21 6.44 -6.33 -5.40
C LYS A 21 5.43 -5.26 -5.04
N SER A 22 5.83 -4.32 -4.19
CA SER A 22 5.01 -3.15 -3.86
C SER A 22 5.41 -1.91 -4.66
N SER A 23 6.65 -1.86 -5.15
CA SER A 23 7.18 -0.79 -6.02
C SER A 23 6.98 0.61 -5.46
N GLY A 24 7.11 0.77 -4.15
CA GLY A 24 6.98 2.06 -3.47
C GLY A 24 5.58 2.39 -2.99
N SER A 25 4.57 1.58 -3.31
CA SER A 25 3.20 1.84 -2.88
C SER A 25 3.03 1.77 -1.37
N ILE A 26 3.70 0.83 -0.71
CA ILE A 26 3.62 0.67 0.75
C ILE A 26 4.23 1.88 1.44
N GLU A 27 5.37 2.36 0.98
CA GLU A 27 6.03 3.54 1.54
C GLU A 27 5.17 4.79 1.36
N TYR A 28 4.49 4.91 0.23
CA TYR A 28 3.57 6.00 -0.04
C TYR A 28 2.40 5.99 0.96
N ILE A 29 1.78 4.83 1.16
CA ILE A 29 0.67 4.68 2.11
C ILE A 29 1.15 4.96 3.54
N ALA A 30 2.32 4.45 3.91
CA ALA A 30 2.89 4.69 5.24
C ALA A 30 3.04 6.18 5.51
N LYS A 31 3.55 6.93 4.54
CA LYS A 31 3.70 8.38 4.68
C LYS A 31 2.36 9.08 4.88
N LEU A 32 1.35 8.71 4.10
CA LEU A 32 0.02 9.28 4.24
C LEU A 32 -0.55 9.02 5.64
N LEU A 33 -0.39 7.79 6.14
CA LEU A 33 -0.90 7.42 7.45
C LEU A 33 -0.14 8.12 8.57
N GLN A 34 1.18 8.26 8.44
CA GLN A 34 1.98 9.00 9.42
C GLN A 34 1.53 10.45 9.51
N GLU A 35 1.26 11.08 8.38
CA GLU A 35 0.76 12.46 8.34
C GLU A 35 -0.61 12.58 9.00
N ALA A 36 -1.38 11.52 9.00
CA ALA A 36 -2.70 11.47 9.65
C ALA A 36 -2.64 11.07 11.14
N GLY A 37 -1.44 10.82 11.67
CA GLY A 37 -1.25 10.51 13.08
C GLY A 37 -1.12 9.04 13.42
N PHE A 38 -1.01 8.16 12.42
CA PHE A 38 -0.80 6.74 12.65
C PHE A 38 0.65 6.44 12.98
N VAL A 39 0.87 5.44 13.82
CA VAL A 39 2.18 4.81 14.01
C VAL A 39 2.28 3.67 13.00
N THR A 40 3.33 3.69 12.19
CA THR A 40 3.49 2.72 11.10
C THR A 40 4.69 1.82 11.33
N ASP A 41 4.58 0.58 10.85
CA ASP A 41 5.65 -0.40 10.89
C ASP A 41 5.67 -1.13 9.55
N ILE A 42 6.78 -1.00 8.83
CA ILE A 42 6.97 -1.67 7.54
C ILE A 42 7.82 -2.89 7.78
N GLN A 43 7.31 -4.04 7.37
CA GLN A 43 7.99 -5.32 7.54
C GLN A 43 8.19 -5.99 6.18
N ILE A 44 9.40 -6.49 5.94
CA ILE A 44 9.74 -7.15 4.69
C ILE A 44 9.98 -8.63 4.98
N PHE A 45 9.24 -9.48 4.28
CA PHE A 45 9.35 -10.93 4.42
C PHE A 45 9.86 -11.55 3.12
N GLY A 46 10.67 -12.61 3.24
CA GLY A 46 11.24 -13.26 2.09
C GLY A 46 12.60 -12.69 1.72
N GLU A 47 13.17 -13.21 0.64
CA GLU A 47 14.51 -12.83 0.19
C GLU A 47 14.48 -12.29 -1.23
N LYS A 48 15.29 -11.24 -1.46
CA LYS A 48 15.54 -10.67 -2.78
C LYS A 48 14.25 -10.35 -3.53
N GLU A 49 14.12 -10.86 -4.76
CA GLU A 49 12.99 -10.55 -5.64
C GLU A 49 11.67 -11.16 -5.20
N GLU A 50 11.73 -12.16 -4.32
CA GLU A 50 10.52 -12.81 -3.78
C GLU A 50 10.07 -12.19 -2.47
N SER A 51 10.75 -11.13 -2.01
CA SER A 51 10.38 -10.46 -0.77
C SER A 51 9.05 -9.73 -0.93
N THR A 52 8.31 -9.70 0.17
CA THR A 52 7.03 -9.00 0.26
C THR A 52 7.13 -7.93 1.33
N THR A 53 6.73 -6.71 0.99
CA THR A 53 6.71 -5.59 1.92
C THR A 53 5.29 -5.43 2.47
N ASN A 54 5.18 -5.43 3.80
CA ASN A 54 3.91 -5.29 4.49
C ASN A 54 3.93 -4.05 5.36
N LEU A 55 2.76 -3.45 5.55
CA LEU A 55 2.60 -2.30 6.41
C LEU A 55 1.58 -2.62 7.50
N TYR A 56 1.97 -2.34 8.74
CA TYR A 56 1.06 -2.32 9.88
C TYR A 56 0.99 -0.88 10.39
N ALA A 57 -0.22 -0.38 10.57
CA ALA A 57 -0.42 0.98 11.08
C ALA A 57 -1.47 0.97 12.18
N LYS A 58 -1.23 1.75 13.23
CA LYS A 58 -2.12 1.82 14.37
C LYS A 58 -2.41 3.28 14.74
N TYR A 59 -3.66 3.56 15.00
CA TYR A 59 -4.09 4.86 15.49
C TYR A 59 -4.73 4.70 16.86
N GLY A 60 -4.13 5.35 17.87
CA GLY A 60 -4.61 5.29 19.24
C GLY A 60 -4.24 4.00 19.97
N ASP A 61 -4.59 3.93 21.24
CA ASP A 61 -4.27 2.81 22.13
C ASP A 61 -5.49 2.22 22.81
N SER A 62 -6.67 2.68 22.43
CA SER A 62 -7.93 2.26 23.06
C SER A 62 -8.40 0.91 22.56
N VAL A 63 -9.16 0.23 23.40
CA VAL A 63 -9.87 -0.99 23.01
C VAL A 63 -11.37 -0.75 23.20
N PRO A 64 -12.25 -1.34 22.39
CA PRO A 64 -11.93 -2.23 21.26
C PRO A 64 -11.35 -1.47 20.08
N ASN A 65 -10.72 -2.20 19.16
CA ASN A 65 -10.21 -1.60 17.96
C ASN A 65 -10.79 -2.29 16.73
N ILE A 66 -10.70 -1.58 15.58
CA ILE A 66 -11.16 -2.09 14.29
C ILE A 66 -9.93 -2.22 13.40
N CYS A 67 -9.80 -3.35 12.71
CA CYS A 67 -8.72 -3.60 11.79
C CYS A 67 -9.24 -3.71 10.37
N PHE A 68 -8.63 -2.96 9.45
CA PHE A 68 -8.87 -3.08 8.02
C PHE A 68 -7.69 -3.78 7.38
N ALA A 69 -7.96 -4.78 6.56
CA ALA A 69 -6.92 -5.50 5.84
C ALA A 69 -7.14 -5.32 4.34
N GLY A 70 -6.06 -5.01 3.64
CA GLY A 70 -6.13 -4.81 2.20
C GLY A 70 -4.77 -5.11 1.57
N HIS A 71 -4.73 -5.08 0.25
CA HIS A 71 -3.48 -5.29 -0.47
C HIS A 71 -3.36 -4.29 -1.62
N VAL A 72 -2.12 -4.10 -2.07
CA VAL A 72 -1.80 -3.17 -3.15
C VAL A 72 -1.19 -3.87 -4.36
N ASP A 73 -0.84 -5.15 -4.23
CA ASP A 73 -0.26 -5.90 -5.33
C ASP A 73 -1.33 -6.38 -6.30
N VAL A 74 -0.93 -6.58 -7.54
CA VAL A 74 -1.82 -7.03 -8.60
C VAL A 74 -1.14 -8.17 -9.36
N VAL A 75 -1.96 -8.96 -10.05
CA VAL A 75 -1.43 -9.98 -10.96
C VAL A 75 -0.84 -9.28 -12.20
N PRO A 76 0.12 -9.92 -12.90
CA PRO A 76 0.65 -9.32 -14.12
C PRO A 76 -0.45 -9.06 -15.15
N PRO A 77 -0.45 -7.89 -15.79
CA PRO A 77 -1.45 -7.60 -16.82
C PRO A 77 -1.19 -8.46 -18.06
N MET A 78 -2.26 -8.98 -18.65
CA MET A 78 -2.13 -9.85 -19.82
C MET A 78 -1.76 -9.06 -21.08
N HIS A 79 -2.22 -7.83 -21.17
CA HIS A 79 -1.97 -6.96 -22.34
C HIS A 79 -1.53 -5.58 -21.84
N PRO A 80 -0.27 -5.45 -21.38
CA PRO A 80 0.19 -4.16 -20.81
C PRO A 80 0.08 -2.99 -21.79
N GLU A 81 0.17 -3.26 -23.08
CA GLU A 81 0.07 -2.22 -24.13
C GLU A 81 -1.32 -1.58 -24.20
N LEU A 82 -2.34 -2.22 -23.64
CA LEU A 82 -3.69 -1.66 -23.59
C LEU A 82 -3.95 -0.78 -22.38
N TRP A 83 -3.01 -0.72 -21.45
CA TRP A 83 -3.15 0.09 -20.24
C TRP A 83 -2.64 1.51 -20.50
N ILE A 84 -3.41 2.48 -20.07
CA ILE A 84 -3.05 3.89 -20.23
C ILE A 84 -2.70 4.56 -18.90
#